data_fdba246b009ad016ec5ad0a561328036
#
_entry.id   fdba246b009ad016ec5ad0a561328036
#
_cell.length_a   1.000
_cell.length_b   1.000
_cell.length_c   1.000
_cell.angle_alpha   90.00
_cell.angle_beta   90.00
_cell.angle_gamma   90.00
#
_symmetry.space_group_name_H-M   'P 1'
#
loop_
_entity.id
_entity.type
_entity.pdbx_description
1 polymer ?
#
loop_
_entity_poly.entity_id
_entity_poly.type
_entity_poly.pdbx_seq_one_letter_code
_entity_poly.pdbx_strand_id
1 'polypeptide(L)'
;MLRSSSCSRAFALALIFVALSAAEAFAHCFVGPRFFPATLATDDPCVADEMSLPTVAWSKTGDMPPATEWDISAELSKRITEDLGISIGDTWSQIHQPGGFTQAGFGNLETTLQYQLLKDGPHELALLLGLIVDWGGTGAVNSGLADRWSTLTPTFYFGKGFGDLPDSFGWIRAFAVTGQIGYQIPTRNFDFDSGSFIPQVLVYGASIQYRMPYLKSEIHDYQLPDFINHLIPIVEMQMSTPVTNNFGNSGLTTGTINPGVIWVGSYFQVGAEAVIPVNQASGTGVGFLGQLHLYLDDMFPTTIGRPLLGGSSAPPQQLKF
;
A
#
# COMPACT_ATOMS: atom_id res chain seq x y z
N MET A 1 16.42 -38.85 41.20
CA MET A 1 17.00 -38.63 39.88
C MET A 1 16.01 -39.13 38.82
N LEU A 2 15.27 -38.25 38.17
CA LEU A 2 14.48 -38.50 36.93
C LEU A 2 13.52 -37.30 36.71
N ARG A 3 14.05 -36.16 36.25
CA ARG A 3 13.25 -35.05 35.73
C ARG A 3 14.12 -34.19 34.78
N SER A 4 14.58 -34.76 33.66
CA SER A 4 15.34 -33.96 32.68
C SER A 4 15.04 -34.28 31.22
N SER A 5 14.08 -35.15 30.93
CA SER A 5 13.83 -35.60 29.55
C SER A 5 12.64 -34.88 28.83
N SER A 6 11.82 -34.11 29.56
CA SER A 6 10.64 -33.47 28.95
C SER A 6 10.96 -32.13 28.29
N CYS A 7 11.94 -31.38 28.80
CA CYS A 7 12.29 -30.07 28.26
C CYS A 7 13.07 -30.15 26.94
N SER A 8 13.91 -31.17 26.77
CA SER A 8 14.68 -31.37 25.52
C SER A 8 13.80 -31.87 24.35
N ARG A 9 12.71 -32.60 24.64
CA ARG A 9 11.76 -33.03 23.60
C ARG A 9 10.85 -31.91 23.15
N ALA A 10 10.47 -30.98 24.02
CA ALA A 10 9.70 -29.79 23.65
C ALA A 10 10.54 -28.81 22.80
N PHE A 11 11.84 -28.68 23.13
CA PHE A 11 12.76 -27.84 22.35
C PHE A 11 13.09 -28.43 20.97
N ALA A 12 13.20 -29.76 20.86
CA ALA A 12 13.40 -30.46 19.58
C ALA A 12 12.15 -30.42 18.69
N LEU A 13 10.94 -30.48 19.26
CA LEU A 13 9.70 -30.33 18.52
C LEU A 13 9.48 -28.89 18.04
N ALA A 14 9.86 -27.88 18.82
CA ALA A 14 9.81 -26.48 18.40
C ALA A 14 10.81 -26.19 17.27
N LEU A 15 12.00 -26.77 17.31
CA LEU A 15 13.00 -26.67 16.22
C LEU A 15 12.58 -27.40 14.94
N ILE A 16 11.83 -28.50 15.03
CA ILE A 16 11.30 -29.22 13.86
C ILE A 16 10.14 -28.45 13.23
N PHE A 17 9.32 -27.73 14.00
CA PHE A 17 8.25 -26.87 13.46
C PHE A 17 8.79 -25.63 12.74
N VAL A 18 9.94 -25.09 13.15
CA VAL A 18 10.62 -23.97 12.49
C VAL A 18 11.33 -24.42 11.19
N ALA A 19 11.67 -25.70 11.06
CA ALA A 19 12.38 -26.23 9.86
C ALA A 19 11.45 -26.68 8.72
N LEU A 20 10.13 -26.61 8.87
CA LEU A 20 9.14 -27.08 7.86
C LEU A 20 8.46 -25.95 7.09
N SER A 21 8.79 -24.69 7.36
CA SER A 21 8.40 -23.57 6.52
C SER A 21 9.60 -23.09 5.68
N ALA A 22 10.08 -23.92 4.75
CA ALA A 22 10.77 -23.40 3.58
C ALA A 22 9.69 -22.74 2.70
N ALA A 23 9.20 -21.57 3.12
CA ALA A 23 8.43 -20.72 2.25
C ALA A 23 9.33 -20.38 1.05
N GLU A 24 8.88 -20.67 -0.14
CA GLU A 24 9.52 -20.19 -1.35
C GLU A 24 9.55 -18.65 -1.23
N ALA A 25 10.74 -18.07 -1.28
CA ALA A 25 10.91 -16.63 -1.26
C ALA A 25 10.35 -16.10 -2.58
N PHE A 26 9.16 -15.54 -2.53
CA PHE A 26 8.56 -14.85 -3.66
C PHE A 26 9.09 -13.41 -3.67
N ALA A 27 9.68 -13.00 -4.78
CA ALA A 27 9.90 -11.61 -5.09
C ALA A 27 8.52 -10.98 -5.35
N HIS A 28 8.27 -9.76 -4.88
CA HIS A 28 6.99 -9.05 -4.91
C HIS A 28 5.82 -9.77 -4.21
N CYS A 29 4.63 -9.16 -4.33
CA CYS A 29 3.40 -9.66 -3.73
C CYS A 29 2.79 -10.82 -4.52
N PHE A 30 3.49 -11.97 -4.57
CA PHE A 30 2.90 -13.21 -5.08
C PHE A 30 2.27 -14.04 -3.96
N VAL A 31 1.07 -14.56 -4.23
CA VAL A 31 0.34 -15.49 -3.37
C VAL A 31 -0.15 -16.64 -4.23
N GLY A 32 0.63 -17.73 -4.28
CA GLY A 32 0.48 -18.75 -5.30
C GLY A 32 0.68 -18.19 -6.71
N PRO A 33 -0.22 -18.43 -7.68
CA PRO A 33 -0.12 -17.87 -9.03
C PRO A 33 -0.55 -16.39 -9.09
N ARG A 34 -1.17 -15.86 -8.02
CA ARG A 34 -1.67 -14.49 -7.96
C ARG A 34 -0.56 -13.52 -7.61
N PHE A 35 -0.37 -12.52 -8.44
CA PHE A 35 0.37 -11.31 -8.13
C PHE A 35 -0.59 -10.18 -7.72
N PHE A 36 -0.35 -9.49 -6.63
CA PHE A 36 -1.01 -8.24 -6.28
C PHE A 36 -0.05 -7.09 -6.61
N PRO A 37 -0.36 -6.21 -7.58
CA PRO A 37 0.50 -5.07 -7.89
C PRO A 37 0.51 -4.09 -6.74
N ALA A 38 1.60 -3.34 -6.57
CA ALA A 38 1.59 -2.16 -5.73
C ALA A 38 0.54 -1.18 -6.27
N THR A 39 -0.44 -0.87 -5.46
CA THR A 39 -1.54 0.03 -5.82
C THR A 39 -1.12 1.49 -5.65
N LEU A 40 -1.85 2.44 -6.25
CA LEU A 40 -1.42 3.84 -6.30
C LEU A 40 -1.97 4.66 -5.13
N ALA A 41 -3.22 4.42 -4.76
CA ALA A 41 -3.93 5.16 -3.72
C ALA A 41 -4.07 4.37 -2.41
N THR A 42 -4.03 3.04 -2.47
CA THR A 42 -4.01 2.13 -1.32
C THR A 42 -2.71 1.33 -1.33
N ASP A 43 -2.44 0.55 -0.27
CA ASP A 43 -1.28 -0.34 -0.25
C ASP A 43 -1.65 -1.76 -0.66
N ASP A 44 -0.65 -2.52 -1.12
CA ASP A 44 -0.79 -3.95 -1.34
C ASP A 44 -0.63 -4.76 -0.03
N PRO A 45 -1.12 -6.02 0.02
CA PRO A 45 -1.17 -6.79 1.26
C PRO A 45 0.09 -7.62 1.53
N CYS A 46 1.26 -7.18 1.09
CA CYS A 46 2.50 -7.96 1.21
C CYS A 46 3.69 -7.16 1.74
N VAL A 47 4.65 -7.89 2.29
CA VAL A 47 5.98 -7.36 2.61
C VAL A 47 6.91 -7.64 1.44
N ALA A 48 7.51 -6.59 0.85
CA ALA A 48 8.39 -6.67 -0.31
C ALA A 48 9.62 -5.74 -0.19
N ASP A 49 10.61 -5.95 -1.06
CA ASP A 49 11.73 -5.02 -1.26
C ASP A 49 11.43 -4.19 -2.51
N GLU A 50 10.94 -2.98 -2.34
CA GLU A 50 10.42 -2.18 -3.44
C GLU A 50 10.60 -0.68 -3.20
N MET A 51 10.39 0.12 -4.24
CA MET A 51 10.49 1.56 -4.17
C MET A 51 9.49 2.22 -5.11
N SER A 52 8.66 3.10 -4.58
CA SER A 52 7.82 4.00 -5.36
C SER A 52 8.55 5.33 -5.54
N LEU A 53 8.92 5.68 -6.80
CA LEU A 53 9.65 6.92 -7.08
C LEU A 53 9.57 7.29 -8.58
N PRO A 54 8.87 8.38 -8.93
CA PRO A 54 7.97 9.15 -8.07
C PRO A 54 6.54 8.59 -8.06
N THR A 55 5.78 8.93 -7.02
CA THR A 55 4.33 8.99 -7.09
C THR A 55 3.94 10.46 -7.22
N VAL A 56 3.19 10.82 -8.24
CA VAL A 56 2.82 12.22 -8.54
C VAL A 56 1.30 12.33 -8.55
N ALA A 57 0.77 13.22 -7.72
CA ALA A 57 -0.65 13.56 -7.69
C ALA A 57 -0.87 15.03 -8.03
N TRP A 58 -2.01 15.29 -8.64
CA TRP A 58 -2.55 16.64 -8.83
C TRP A 58 -4.03 16.63 -8.53
N SER A 59 -4.45 17.59 -7.72
CA SER A 59 -5.84 17.74 -7.33
C SER A 59 -6.25 19.19 -7.14
N LYS A 60 -7.54 19.42 -6.90
CA LYS A 60 -8.08 20.68 -6.45
C LYS A 60 -8.75 20.48 -5.11
N THR A 61 -8.41 21.35 -4.15
CA THR A 61 -8.98 21.30 -2.81
C THR A 61 -10.49 21.54 -2.79
N GLY A 62 -11.13 21.20 -1.67
CA GLY A 62 -12.56 21.47 -1.43
C GLY A 62 -12.90 22.92 -1.09
N ASP A 63 -11.90 23.78 -0.99
CA ASP A 63 -12.06 25.19 -0.62
C ASP A 63 -12.82 26.01 -1.68
N MET A 64 -13.29 27.17 -1.29
CA MET A 64 -14.01 28.09 -2.18
C MET A 64 -13.38 29.49 -2.14
N PRO A 65 -12.66 29.91 -3.18
CA PRO A 65 -12.32 29.21 -4.40
C PRO A 65 -11.26 28.10 -4.18
N PRO A 66 -11.26 27.03 -5.00
CA PRO A 66 -10.37 25.90 -4.80
C PRO A 66 -8.91 26.26 -5.06
N ALA A 67 -8.00 25.76 -4.22
CA ALA A 67 -6.58 25.75 -4.49
C ALA A 67 -6.22 24.56 -5.40
N THR A 68 -5.08 24.65 -6.07
CA THR A 68 -4.47 23.50 -6.78
C THR A 68 -3.32 22.95 -5.96
N GLU A 69 -3.23 21.62 -5.88
CA GLU A 69 -2.25 20.88 -5.11
C GLU A 69 -1.50 19.93 -6.01
N TRP A 70 -0.18 19.91 -5.85
CA TRP A 70 0.74 18.95 -6.42
C TRP A 70 1.45 18.24 -5.30
N ASP A 71 1.45 16.91 -5.34
CA ASP A 71 2.20 16.07 -4.42
C ASP A 71 3.17 15.20 -5.21
N ILE A 72 4.39 15.12 -4.72
CA ILE A 72 5.42 14.24 -5.24
C ILE A 72 5.96 13.44 -4.06
N SER A 73 5.69 12.16 -4.02
CA SER A 73 6.15 11.28 -2.95
C SER A 73 7.13 10.22 -3.42
N ALA A 74 7.92 9.76 -2.47
CA ALA A 74 8.81 8.64 -2.61
C ALA A 74 8.70 7.74 -1.38
N GLU A 75 8.72 6.43 -1.59
CA GLU A 75 8.75 5.44 -0.52
C GLU A 75 9.74 4.34 -0.87
N LEU A 76 10.47 3.88 0.13
CA LEU A 76 11.36 2.74 0.07
C LEU A 76 10.94 1.71 1.10
N SER A 77 10.61 0.51 0.66
CA SER A 77 10.25 -0.65 1.49
C SER A 77 11.38 -1.65 1.53
N LYS A 78 11.65 -2.20 2.70
CA LYS A 78 12.74 -3.14 2.94
C LYS A 78 12.30 -4.28 3.85
N ARG A 79 12.46 -5.52 3.37
CA ARG A 79 12.28 -6.72 4.19
C ARG A 79 13.40 -6.84 5.22
N ILE A 80 13.02 -6.97 6.49
CA ILE A 80 13.91 -7.34 7.60
C ILE A 80 14.04 -8.87 7.62
N THR A 81 12.89 -9.57 7.57
CA THR A 81 12.78 -11.02 7.36
C THR A 81 11.83 -11.28 6.20
N GLU A 82 11.51 -12.53 5.88
CA GLU A 82 10.51 -12.85 4.84
C GLU A 82 9.11 -12.31 5.18
N ASP A 83 8.77 -12.20 6.46
CA ASP A 83 7.45 -11.79 6.95
C ASP A 83 7.44 -10.42 7.63
N LEU A 84 8.59 -9.82 7.88
CA LEU A 84 8.71 -8.52 8.56
C LEU A 84 9.39 -7.51 7.65
N GLY A 85 8.74 -6.38 7.42
CA GLY A 85 9.25 -5.27 6.61
C GLY A 85 9.15 -3.94 7.32
N ILE A 86 9.92 -3.00 6.81
CA ILE A 86 9.86 -1.59 7.18
C ILE A 86 9.86 -0.74 5.92
N SER A 87 9.06 0.32 5.89
CA SER A 87 9.16 1.34 4.86
C SER A 87 9.47 2.71 5.44
N ILE A 88 9.99 3.58 4.60
CA ILE A 88 10.22 4.99 4.88
C ILE A 88 9.82 5.79 3.65
N GLY A 89 9.02 6.83 3.87
CA GLY A 89 8.52 7.68 2.80
C GLY A 89 8.38 9.12 3.23
N ASP A 90 8.29 9.99 2.24
CA ASP A 90 7.98 11.41 2.42
C ASP A 90 7.31 11.96 1.17
N THR A 91 6.54 13.03 1.36
CA THR A 91 5.80 13.72 0.29
C THR A 91 6.20 15.19 0.26
N TRP A 92 6.64 15.67 -0.89
CA TRP A 92 6.78 17.08 -1.15
C TRP A 92 5.47 17.60 -1.77
N SER A 93 4.88 18.61 -1.14
CA SER A 93 3.62 19.23 -1.58
C SER A 93 3.80 20.67 -2.01
N GLN A 94 3.03 21.08 -3.01
CA GLN A 94 2.91 22.47 -3.45
C GLN A 94 1.43 22.82 -3.59
N ILE A 95 0.98 23.77 -2.77
CA ILE A 95 -0.40 24.30 -2.78
C ILE A 95 -0.39 25.71 -3.33
N HIS A 96 -1.06 25.92 -4.46
CA HIS A 96 -1.24 27.23 -5.05
C HIS A 96 -2.64 27.76 -4.77
N GLN A 97 -2.72 28.79 -3.92
CA GLN A 97 -3.97 29.44 -3.54
C GLN A 97 -4.46 30.41 -4.63
N PRO A 98 -5.77 30.55 -4.81
CA PRO A 98 -6.33 31.61 -5.64
C PRO A 98 -5.89 32.98 -5.10
N GLY A 99 -5.31 33.80 -6.00
CA GLY A 99 -4.73 35.10 -5.59
C GLY A 99 -3.21 35.11 -5.58
N GLY A 100 -2.53 33.98 -5.88
CA GLY A 100 -1.10 33.92 -6.18
C GLY A 100 -0.21 33.54 -5.00
N PHE A 101 -0.75 33.24 -3.83
CA PHE A 101 0.03 32.71 -2.72
C PHE A 101 0.31 31.21 -2.95
N THR A 102 1.58 30.82 -2.79
CA THR A 102 2.02 29.41 -2.95
C THR A 102 2.75 28.95 -1.70
N GLN A 103 2.34 27.82 -1.16
CA GLN A 103 3.05 27.08 -0.11
C GLN A 103 3.73 25.87 -0.76
N ALA A 104 4.97 25.56 -0.35
CA ALA A 104 5.67 24.37 -0.79
C ALA A 104 6.59 23.87 0.32
N GLY A 105 6.73 22.53 0.42
CA GLY A 105 7.58 21.90 1.41
C GLY A 105 7.31 20.41 1.53
N PHE A 106 8.12 19.76 2.37
CA PHE A 106 7.91 18.35 2.71
C PHE A 106 6.84 18.20 3.80
N GLY A 107 6.07 17.13 3.73
CA GLY A 107 5.22 16.62 4.79
C GLY A 107 6.03 16.12 5.98
N ASN A 108 5.40 15.43 6.91
CA ASN A 108 6.13 14.71 7.94
C ASN A 108 6.71 13.41 7.35
N LEU A 109 7.89 13.04 7.81
CA LEU A 109 8.47 11.74 7.51
C LEU A 109 7.54 10.63 8.00
N GLU A 110 7.26 9.66 7.13
CA GLU A 110 6.47 8.48 7.47
C GLU A 110 7.35 7.24 7.52
N THR A 111 7.06 6.36 8.48
CA THR A 111 7.65 5.02 8.55
C THR A 111 6.55 4.01 8.81
N THR A 112 6.63 2.85 8.15
CA THR A 112 5.67 1.76 8.36
C THR A 112 6.42 0.49 8.77
N LEU A 113 6.00 -0.14 9.86
CA LEU A 113 6.39 -1.49 10.22
C LEU A 113 5.30 -2.45 9.77
N GLN A 114 5.64 -3.48 9.00
CA GLN A 114 4.69 -4.42 8.40
C GLN A 114 5.01 -5.85 8.82
N TYR A 115 3.98 -6.63 9.12
CA TYR A 115 4.11 -8.05 9.43
C TYR A 115 3.10 -8.88 8.65
N GLN A 116 3.61 -9.80 7.81
CA GLN A 116 2.81 -10.72 7.02
C GLN A 116 2.20 -11.80 7.91
N LEU A 117 0.88 -11.78 8.08
CA LEU A 117 0.17 -12.76 8.90
C LEU A 117 -0.08 -14.07 8.15
N LEU A 118 -0.40 -13.94 6.85
CA LEU A 118 -0.80 -15.09 6.03
C LEU A 118 -0.50 -14.82 4.55
N LYS A 119 0.06 -15.83 3.87
CA LYS A 119 0.06 -15.99 2.41
C LYS A 119 -0.45 -17.40 2.10
N ASP A 120 -1.72 -17.51 1.69
CA ASP A 120 -2.37 -18.77 1.33
C ASP A 120 -2.45 -18.88 -0.19
N GLY A 121 -1.46 -19.54 -0.80
CA GLY A 121 -1.35 -19.69 -2.25
C GLY A 121 -2.54 -20.39 -2.91
N PRO A 122 -3.02 -21.54 -2.40
CA PRO A 122 -4.20 -22.23 -2.92
C PRO A 122 -5.47 -21.36 -2.97
N HIS A 123 -5.66 -20.47 -2.01
CA HIS A 123 -6.83 -19.58 -1.96
C HIS A 123 -6.51 -18.16 -2.43
N GLU A 124 -5.28 -17.88 -2.88
CA GLU A 124 -4.84 -16.55 -3.31
C GLU A 124 -5.19 -15.46 -2.28
N LEU A 125 -4.98 -15.77 -0.98
CA LEU A 125 -5.32 -14.91 0.15
C LEU A 125 -4.05 -14.42 0.85
N ALA A 126 -3.93 -13.11 1.00
CA ALA A 126 -2.90 -12.46 1.82
C ALA A 126 -3.53 -11.65 2.94
N LEU A 127 -2.93 -11.68 4.13
CA LEU A 127 -3.29 -10.85 5.28
C LEU A 127 -2.02 -10.25 5.86
N LEU A 128 -2.04 -8.93 6.14
CA LEU A 128 -0.89 -8.19 6.64
C LEU A 128 -1.34 -7.22 7.75
N LEU A 129 -0.49 -7.04 8.76
CA LEU A 129 -0.63 -5.98 9.75
C LEU A 129 0.45 -4.93 9.52
N GLY A 130 0.08 -3.66 9.66
CA GLY A 130 0.98 -2.52 9.61
C GLY A 130 0.81 -1.60 10.81
N LEU A 131 1.88 -0.92 11.15
CA LEU A 131 1.87 0.24 12.03
C LEU A 131 2.57 1.38 11.31
N ILE A 132 1.77 2.34 10.84
CA ILE A 132 2.25 3.55 10.19
C ILE A 132 2.52 4.58 11.29
N VAL A 133 3.65 5.27 11.21
CA VAL A 133 4.01 6.38 12.11
C VAL A 133 4.37 7.59 11.25
N ASP A 134 3.53 8.60 11.31
CA ASP A 134 3.84 9.95 10.85
C ASP A 134 4.60 10.69 11.97
N TRP A 135 5.81 11.14 11.68
CA TRP A 135 6.71 11.75 12.66
C TRP A 135 6.53 13.26 12.71
N GLY A 136 5.65 13.72 13.59
CA GLY A 136 5.31 15.13 13.72
C GLY A 136 6.52 16.05 13.91
N GLY A 137 6.50 17.18 13.21
CA GLY A 137 7.53 18.21 13.28
C GLY A 137 8.78 17.94 12.42
N THR A 138 8.80 16.90 11.60
CA THR A 138 9.92 16.60 10.70
C THR A 138 9.83 17.34 9.37
N GLY A 139 8.63 17.80 9.00
CA GLY A 139 8.35 18.49 7.74
C GLY A 139 8.19 20.02 7.88
N ALA A 140 7.55 20.62 6.89
CA ALA A 140 7.36 22.06 6.73
C ALA A 140 6.19 22.58 7.60
N VAL A 141 6.31 22.43 8.91
CA VAL A 141 5.27 22.84 9.89
C VAL A 141 4.91 24.31 9.77
N ASN A 142 5.88 25.19 9.59
CA ASN A 142 5.63 26.64 9.52
C ASN A 142 4.85 27.06 8.27
N SER A 143 4.85 26.21 7.23
CA SER A 143 4.04 26.40 6.02
C SER A 143 2.66 25.74 6.12
N GLY A 144 2.36 25.02 7.22
CA GLY A 144 1.11 24.29 7.38
C GLY A 144 1.01 23.00 6.52
N LEU A 145 2.12 22.52 5.99
CA LEU A 145 2.20 21.30 5.17
C LEU A 145 2.57 20.05 5.98
N ALA A 146 2.93 20.23 7.23
CA ALA A 146 3.25 19.16 8.16
C ALA A 146 2.69 19.45 9.55
N ASP A 147 2.27 18.41 10.24
CA ASP A 147 1.77 18.49 11.61
C ASP A 147 2.91 18.57 12.63
N ARG A 148 2.67 19.22 13.78
CA ARG A 148 3.62 19.28 14.91
C ARG A 148 3.55 18.04 15.81
N TRP A 149 2.53 17.23 15.67
CA TRP A 149 2.31 16.00 16.44
C TRP A 149 2.51 14.79 15.56
N SER A 150 2.94 13.69 16.16
CA SER A 150 3.01 12.41 15.48
C SER A 150 1.64 11.74 15.47
N THR A 151 1.41 10.92 14.45
CA THR A 151 0.20 10.09 14.33
C THR A 151 0.59 8.63 14.18
N LEU A 152 -0.03 7.75 14.96
CA LEU A 152 0.13 6.31 14.85
C LEU A 152 -1.11 5.73 14.19
N THR A 153 -0.91 4.87 13.19
CA THR A 153 -2.02 4.25 12.45
C THR A 153 -1.82 2.73 12.38
N PRO A 154 -2.27 1.96 13.38
CA PRO A 154 -2.40 0.54 13.22
C PRO A 154 -3.34 0.24 12.06
N THR A 155 -2.90 -0.60 11.12
CA THR A 155 -3.60 -0.88 9.86
C THR A 155 -3.62 -2.39 9.60
N PHE A 156 -4.73 -2.88 9.12
CA PHE A 156 -4.91 -4.24 8.61
C PHE A 156 -5.09 -4.17 7.10
N TYR A 157 -4.37 -5.04 6.37
CA TYR A 157 -4.44 -5.16 4.92
C TYR A 157 -4.85 -6.57 4.54
N PHE A 158 -5.57 -6.70 3.43
CA PHE A 158 -5.93 -7.99 2.86
C PHE A 158 -5.88 -7.96 1.34
N GLY A 159 -5.61 -9.12 0.74
CA GLY A 159 -5.74 -9.36 -0.69
C GLY A 159 -6.39 -10.70 -0.95
N LYS A 160 -7.32 -10.76 -1.90
CA LYS A 160 -8.00 -11.99 -2.31
C LYS A 160 -8.12 -12.03 -3.83
N GLY A 161 -7.49 -13.03 -4.44
CA GLY A 161 -7.73 -13.39 -5.84
C GLY A 161 -8.87 -14.39 -5.98
N PHE A 162 -9.48 -14.44 -7.16
CA PHE A 162 -10.61 -15.35 -7.44
C PHE A 162 -10.20 -16.55 -8.29
N GLY A 163 -8.90 -16.87 -8.35
CA GLY A 163 -8.37 -18.01 -9.08
C GLY A 163 -8.80 -19.39 -8.53
N ASP A 164 -9.17 -19.45 -7.26
CA ASP A 164 -9.70 -20.65 -6.59
C ASP A 164 -11.17 -20.95 -6.91
N LEU A 165 -11.86 -20.09 -7.67
CA LEU A 165 -13.19 -20.38 -8.16
C LEU A 165 -13.15 -21.53 -9.19
N PRO A 166 -14.26 -22.33 -9.31
CA PRO A 166 -14.36 -23.35 -10.33
C PRO A 166 -14.11 -22.83 -11.75
N ASP A 167 -13.57 -23.67 -12.63
CA ASP A 167 -13.23 -23.29 -14.02
C ASP A 167 -14.42 -22.75 -14.82
N SER A 168 -15.66 -23.13 -14.45
CA SER A 168 -16.89 -22.61 -15.05
C SER A 168 -17.06 -21.10 -14.90
N PHE A 169 -16.37 -20.45 -13.95
CA PHE A 169 -16.39 -19.00 -13.80
C PHE A 169 -15.49 -18.27 -14.82
N GLY A 170 -14.62 -19.00 -15.53
CA GLY A 170 -13.84 -18.51 -16.67
C GLY A 170 -13.08 -17.23 -16.33
N TRP A 171 -13.33 -16.16 -17.09
CA TRP A 171 -12.63 -14.88 -16.98
C TRP A 171 -12.82 -14.15 -15.64
N ILE A 172 -13.86 -14.48 -14.85
CA ILE A 172 -14.09 -13.90 -13.51
C ILE A 172 -12.92 -14.26 -12.58
N ARG A 173 -12.26 -15.39 -12.78
CA ARG A 173 -11.11 -15.83 -12.01
C ARG A 173 -9.89 -14.89 -12.14
N ALA A 174 -9.85 -14.03 -13.16
CA ALA A 174 -8.79 -13.02 -13.32
C ALA A 174 -8.95 -11.81 -12.38
N PHE A 175 -10.11 -11.63 -11.75
CA PHE A 175 -10.31 -10.57 -10.76
C PHE A 175 -9.58 -10.85 -9.45
N ALA A 176 -9.20 -9.75 -8.79
CA ALA A 176 -8.75 -9.73 -7.41
C ALA A 176 -9.29 -8.48 -6.72
N VAL A 177 -9.33 -8.53 -5.39
CA VAL A 177 -9.62 -7.38 -4.52
C VAL A 177 -8.51 -7.25 -3.50
N THR A 178 -8.11 -6.02 -3.20
CA THR A 178 -7.27 -5.69 -2.06
C THR A 178 -8.00 -4.66 -1.20
N GLY A 179 -7.56 -4.49 0.03
CA GLY A 179 -8.11 -3.45 0.88
C GLY A 179 -7.34 -3.28 2.17
N GLN A 180 -7.60 -2.14 2.80
CA GLN A 180 -6.99 -1.77 4.06
C GLN A 180 -8.00 -1.08 4.96
N ILE A 181 -7.78 -1.20 6.27
CA ILE A 181 -8.49 -0.46 7.30
C ILE A 181 -7.52 -0.08 8.40
N GLY A 182 -7.43 1.19 8.71
CA GLY A 182 -6.52 1.75 9.71
C GLY A 182 -7.24 2.73 10.62
N TYR A 183 -6.65 2.99 11.78
CA TYR A 183 -7.17 3.92 12.75
C TYR A 183 -6.08 4.91 13.16
N GLN A 184 -6.19 6.16 12.72
CA GLN A 184 -5.24 7.23 13.01
C GLN A 184 -5.43 7.75 14.42
N ILE A 185 -4.37 7.68 15.21
CA ILE A 185 -4.32 8.11 16.61
C ILE A 185 -3.23 9.18 16.74
N PRO A 186 -3.61 10.48 16.70
CA PRO A 186 -2.66 11.56 16.93
C PRO A 186 -2.16 11.54 18.37
N THR A 187 -0.89 11.88 18.58
CA THR A 187 -0.29 11.98 19.92
C THR A 187 -0.78 13.18 20.73
N ARG A 188 -1.58 14.05 20.09
CA ARG A 188 -2.28 15.18 20.71
C ARG A 188 -3.73 15.19 20.26
N ASN A 189 -4.62 15.67 21.11
CA ASN A 189 -6.04 15.83 20.83
C ASN A 189 -6.45 17.30 20.59
N PHE A 190 -5.51 18.23 20.72
CA PHE A 190 -5.74 19.67 20.53
C PHE A 190 -4.47 20.33 20.00
N ASP A 191 -4.63 21.16 18.99
CA ASP A 191 -3.60 22.04 18.46
C ASP A 191 -3.76 23.46 19.04
N PHE A 192 -2.77 23.91 19.79
CA PHE A 192 -2.79 25.20 20.44
C PHE A 192 -2.52 26.36 19.46
N ASP A 193 -1.87 26.09 18.31
CA ASP A 193 -1.54 27.12 17.33
C ASP A 193 -2.77 27.50 16.48
N SER A 194 -3.54 26.51 16.06
CA SER A 194 -4.80 26.73 15.32
C SER A 194 -6.03 26.86 16.23
N GLY A 195 -5.92 26.51 17.52
CA GLY A 195 -7.04 26.48 18.45
C GLY A 195 -8.08 25.38 18.15
N SER A 196 -7.69 24.34 17.46
CA SER A 196 -8.58 23.29 16.94
C SER A 196 -8.36 21.94 17.62
N PHE A 197 -9.45 21.18 17.79
CA PHE A 197 -9.35 19.80 18.21
C PHE A 197 -8.86 18.91 17.05
N ILE A 198 -7.97 17.97 17.37
CA ILE A 198 -7.42 17.00 16.43
C ILE A 198 -8.27 15.73 16.51
N PRO A 199 -8.92 15.29 15.45
CA PRO A 199 -9.72 14.07 15.46
C PRO A 199 -8.84 12.80 15.40
N GLN A 200 -9.34 11.72 15.95
CA GLN A 200 -8.94 10.40 15.53
C GLN A 200 -9.75 10.03 14.28
N VAL A 201 -9.14 9.34 13.34
CA VAL A 201 -9.73 9.13 12.01
C VAL A 201 -9.71 7.65 11.66
N LEU A 202 -10.84 7.14 11.20
CA LEU A 202 -10.92 5.83 10.54
C LEU A 202 -10.55 6.03 9.08
N VAL A 203 -9.46 5.39 8.62
CA VAL A 203 -9.04 5.37 7.23
C VAL A 203 -9.30 3.97 6.65
N TYR A 204 -9.86 3.91 5.46
CA TYR A 204 -10.12 2.63 4.82
C TYR A 204 -10.10 2.78 3.31
N GLY A 205 -9.69 1.72 2.64
CA GLY A 205 -9.62 1.69 1.19
C GLY A 205 -9.81 0.28 0.66
N ALA A 206 -10.12 0.20 -0.61
CA ALA A 206 -10.22 -1.06 -1.33
C ALA A 206 -9.91 -0.85 -2.81
N SER A 207 -9.42 -1.89 -3.46
CA SER A 207 -9.29 -1.94 -4.91
C SER A 207 -9.98 -3.16 -5.49
N ILE A 208 -10.46 -3.02 -6.72
CA ILE A 208 -10.83 -4.13 -7.59
C ILE A 208 -9.93 -4.09 -8.81
N GLN A 209 -9.31 -5.22 -9.12
CA GLN A 209 -8.28 -5.34 -10.15
C GLN A 209 -8.64 -6.45 -11.12
N TYR A 210 -8.41 -6.23 -12.43
CA TYR A 210 -8.55 -7.27 -13.44
C TYR A 210 -7.19 -7.54 -14.07
N ARG A 211 -6.63 -8.73 -13.84
CA ARG A 211 -5.27 -9.03 -14.22
C ARG A 211 -5.19 -9.72 -15.58
N MET A 212 -4.77 -8.99 -16.62
CA MET A 212 -4.56 -9.55 -17.96
C MET A 212 -3.43 -10.62 -18.00
N PRO A 213 -2.28 -10.44 -17.28
CA PRO A 213 -1.28 -11.50 -17.19
C PRO A 213 -1.84 -12.82 -16.64
N TYR A 214 -2.66 -12.76 -15.60
CA TYR A 214 -3.30 -13.94 -15.01
C TYR A 214 -4.32 -14.59 -15.97
N LEU A 215 -5.09 -13.78 -16.68
CA LEU A 215 -6.03 -14.27 -17.69
C LEU A 215 -5.31 -15.11 -18.74
N LYS A 216 -4.15 -14.63 -19.23
CA LYS A 216 -3.33 -15.30 -20.23
C LYS A 216 -2.71 -16.58 -19.69
N SER A 217 -2.07 -16.54 -18.50
CA SER A 217 -1.29 -17.65 -17.97
C SER A 217 -2.11 -18.77 -17.35
N GLU A 218 -3.22 -18.42 -16.66
CA GLU A 218 -3.96 -19.36 -15.80
C GLU A 218 -5.35 -19.71 -16.34
N ILE A 219 -5.88 -18.95 -17.30
CA ILE A 219 -7.26 -19.16 -17.77
C ILE A 219 -7.28 -19.44 -19.27
N HIS A 220 -6.94 -18.46 -20.10
CA HIS A 220 -6.95 -18.60 -21.54
C HIS A 220 -6.10 -17.54 -22.24
N ASP A 221 -5.22 -17.95 -23.14
CA ASP A 221 -4.48 -17.03 -24.01
C ASP A 221 -5.32 -16.64 -25.22
N TYR A 222 -5.83 -15.41 -25.20
CA TYR A 222 -6.58 -14.82 -26.31
C TYR A 222 -5.68 -14.30 -27.43
N GLN A 223 -4.37 -14.50 -27.36
CA GLN A 223 -3.37 -14.01 -28.33
C GLN A 223 -3.43 -12.50 -28.52
N LEU A 224 -3.71 -11.78 -27.43
CA LEU A 224 -3.72 -10.31 -27.43
C LEU A 224 -2.31 -9.77 -27.63
N PRO A 225 -2.18 -8.53 -28.16
CA PRO A 225 -0.88 -7.86 -28.23
C PRO A 225 -0.17 -7.86 -26.86
N ASP A 226 1.14 -8.04 -26.88
CA ASP A 226 1.95 -8.19 -25.66
C ASP A 226 1.73 -7.05 -24.67
N PHE A 227 1.69 -5.80 -25.13
CA PHE A 227 1.38 -4.62 -24.30
C PHE A 227 0.08 -4.79 -23.49
N ILE A 228 -0.96 -5.36 -24.10
CA ILE A 228 -2.27 -5.57 -23.44
C ILE A 228 -2.18 -6.66 -22.33
N ASN A 229 -1.37 -7.69 -22.58
CA ASN A 229 -1.17 -8.77 -21.60
C ASN A 229 -0.47 -8.31 -20.32
N HIS A 230 0.17 -7.14 -20.32
CA HIS A 230 0.82 -6.54 -19.16
C HIS A 230 -0.09 -5.57 -18.37
N LEU A 231 -1.32 -5.33 -18.85
CA LEU A 231 -2.22 -4.38 -18.20
C LEU A 231 -2.99 -5.01 -17.05
N ILE A 232 -3.21 -4.18 -16.03
CA ILE A 232 -4.11 -4.45 -14.90
C ILE A 232 -5.03 -3.23 -14.76
N PRO A 233 -6.21 -3.24 -15.41
CA PRO A 233 -7.26 -2.29 -15.08
C PRO A 233 -7.62 -2.36 -13.60
N ILE A 234 -7.75 -1.20 -12.95
CA ILE A 234 -7.97 -1.08 -11.51
C ILE A 234 -8.97 0.02 -11.23
N VAL A 235 -9.74 -0.15 -10.16
CA VAL A 235 -10.50 0.92 -9.52
C VAL A 235 -10.17 0.88 -8.05
N GLU A 236 -9.62 1.96 -7.53
CA GLU A 236 -9.34 2.12 -6.11
C GLU A 236 -10.38 3.03 -5.44
N MET A 237 -10.57 2.85 -4.16
CA MET A 237 -11.35 3.72 -3.29
C MET A 237 -10.54 3.96 -2.03
N GLN A 238 -10.38 5.23 -1.66
CA GLN A 238 -9.72 5.61 -0.41
C GLN A 238 -10.61 6.59 0.35
N MET A 239 -10.91 6.28 1.61
CA MET A 239 -11.84 7.03 2.45
C MET A 239 -11.24 7.33 3.81
N SER A 240 -11.66 8.46 4.38
CA SER A 240 -11.25 8.97 5.69
C SER A 240 -12.47 9.52 6.43
N THR A 241 -12.71 9.02 7.65
CA THR A 241 -13.86 9.39 8.47
C THR A 241 -13.39 9.83 9.86
N PRO A 242 -13.47 11.11 10.24
CA PRO A 242 -13.24 11.55 11.61
C PRO A 242 -14.24 10.92 12.57
N VAL A 243 -13.76 10.24 13.63
CA VAL A 243 -14.62 9.50 14.57
C VAL A 243 -14.66 10.12 15.98
N THR A 244 -13.69 11.00 16.30
CA THR A 244 -13.68 11.77 17.55
C THR A 244 -13.43 13.24 17.25
N ASN A 245 -13.76 14.13 18.20
CA ASN A 245 -13.54 15.58 18.07
C ASN A 245 -14.11 16.20 16.78
N ASN A 246 -15.16 15.59 16.25
CA ASN A 246 -15.80 15.95 14.98
C ASN A 246 -16.99 16.88 15.23
N PHE A 247 -16.71 18.15 15.50
CA PHE A 247 -17.74 19.16 15.76
C PHE A 247 -18.22 19.81 14.45
N GLY A 248 -19.53 19.97 14.31
CA GLY A 248 -20.12 20.56 13.10
C GLY A 248 -19.89 19.69 11.84
N ASN A 249 -19.41 20.31 10.75
CA ASN A 249 -19.14 19.61 9.47
C ASN A 249 -17.83 18.82 9.46
N SER A 250 -17.04 18.84 10.54
CA SER A 250 -15.75 18.15 10.60
C SER A 250 -15.86 16.62 10.71
N GLY A 251 -17.06 16.08 10.94
CA GLY A 251 -17.33 14.64 10.95
C GLY A 251 -17.67 14.02 9.58
N LEU A 252 -17.55 14.80 8.50
CA LEU A 252 -17.87 14.31 7.17
C LEU A 252 -16.79 13.33 6.66
N THR A 253 -17.22 12.19 6.16
CA THR A 253 -16.34 11.27 5.42
C THR A 253 -15.87 11.95 4.13
N THR A 254 -14.56 11.96 3.91
CA THR A 254 -13.91 12.41 2.68
C THR A 254 -13.23 11.23 1.97
N GLY A 255 -12.89 11.39 0.72
CA GLY A 255 -12.16 10.40 -0.04
C GLY A 255 -12.33 10.51 -1.54
N THR A 256 -11.80 9.54 -2.25
CA THR A 256 -11.77 9.51 -3.72
C THR A 256 -12.10 8.11 -4.25
N ILE A 257 -12.56 8.06 -5.50
CA ILE A 257 -12.66 6.86 -6.31
C ILE A 257 -11.76 7.05 -7.52
N ASN A 258 -10.82 6.14 -7.70
CA ASN A 258 -9.72 6.29 -8.65
C ASN A 258 -9.75 5.15 -9.69
N PRO A 259 -10.46 5.32 -10.80
CA PRO A 259 -10.33 4.39 -11.93
C PRO A 259 -9.01 4.63 -12.66
N GLY A 260 -8.32 3.54 -13.00
CA GLY A 260 -7.04 3.61 -13.65
C GLY A 260 -6.55 2.31 -14.25
N VAL A 261 -5.27 2.27 -14.54
CA VAL A 261 -4.59 1.12 -15.12
C VAL A 261 -3.14 1.08 -14.65
N ILE A 262 -2.65 -0.12 -14.39
CA ILE A 262 -1.24 -0.39 -14.10
C ILE A 262 -0.71 -1.24 -15.27
N TRP A 263 0.43 -0.84 -15.84
CA TRP A 263 1.23 -1.66 -16.74
C TRP A 263 2.38 -2.27 -15.94
N VAL A 264 2.55 -3.59 -16.01
CA VAL A 264 3.50 -4.34 -15.19
C VAL A 264 4.59 -4.94 -16.08
N GLY A 265 5.84 -4.60 -15.80
CA GLY A 265 7.04 -5.22 -16.38
C GLY A 265 7.72 -6.17 -15.40
N SER A 266 8.87 -6.72 -15.80
CA SER A 266 9.63 -7.66 -14.96
C SER A 266 10.34 -7.00 -13.77
N TYR A 267 10.65 -5.70 -13.85
CA TYR A 267 11.44 -4.97 -12.85
C TYR A 267 10.75 -3.73 -12.30
N PHE A 268 9.65 -3.33 -12.94
CA PHE A 268 8.92 -2.13 -12.55
C PHE A 268 7.48 -2.20 -13.04
N GLN A 269 6.65 -1.37 -12.47
CA GLN A 269 5.32 -1.05 -12.98
C GLN A 269 5.14 0.46 -13.12
N VAL A 270 4.23 0.85 -14.00
CA VAL A 270 3.77 2.23 -14.16
C VAL A 270 2.27 2.24 -14.07
N GLY A 271 1.73 3.04 -13.16
CA GLY A 271 0.30 3.21 -12.96
C GLY A 271 -0.15 4.64 -13.24
N ALA A 272 -1.40 4.77 -13.67
CA ALA A 272 -2.06 6.06 -13.82
C ALA A 272 -3.55 5.94 -13.50
N GLU A 273 -4.08 6.90 -12.73
CA GLU A 273 -5.46 6.94 -12.27
C GLU A 273 -6.05 8.35 -12.39
N ALA A 274 -7.35 8.41 -12.65
CA ALA A 274 -8.14 9.60 -12.44
C ALA A 274 -8.58 9.66 -10.98
N VAL A 275 -8.40 10.77 -10.30
CA VAL A 275 -8.79 10.99 -8.89
C VAL A 275 -10.11 11.71 -8.86
N ILE A 276 -11.19 11.02 -8.47
CA ILE A 276 -12.55 11.56 -8.45
C ILE A 276 -13.00 11.74 -7.00
N PRO A 277 -13.11 12.99 -6.50
CA PRO A 277 -13.57 13.26 -5.14
C PRO A 277 -15.02 12.79 -4.94
N VAL A 278 -15.31 12.12 -3.81
CA VAL A 278 -16.67 11.63 -3.51
C VAL A 278 -17.63 12.75 -3.07
N ASN A 279 -17.11 13.87 -2.62
CA ASN A 279 -17.87 15.07 -2.25
C ASN A 279 -16.99 16.33 -2.30
N GLN A 280 -17.59 17.50 -2.11
CA GLN A 280 -16.87 18.78 -2.16
C GLN A 280 -15.76 18.90 -1.10
N ALA A 281 -15.94 18.33 0.09
CA ALA A 281 -14.90 18.35 1.12
C ALA A 281 -13.66 17.53 0.75
N SER A 282 -13.82 16.55 -0.13
CA SER A 282 -12.71 15.73 -0.68
C SER A 282 -11.97 16.43 -1.82
N GLY A 283 -12.54 17.47 -2.42
CA GLY A 283 -11.96 18.18 -3.55
C GLY A 283 -13.00 18.60 -4.59
N THR A 284 -12.54 19.32 -5.60
CA THR A 284 -13.37 19.79 -6.70
C THR A 284 -12.76 19.42 -8.05
N GLY A 285 -13.58 18.81 -8.91
CA GLY A 285 -13.12 18.33 -10.22
C GLY A 285 -12.30 17.05 -10.15
N VAL A 286 -11.89 16.57 -11.31
CA VAL A 286 -11.11 15.34 -11.44
C VAL A 286 -9.64 15.68 -11.40
N GLY A 287 -8.90 15.02 -10.51
CA GLY A 287 -7.45 15.04 -10.43
C GLY A 287 -6.81 13.86 -11.17
N PHE A 288 -5.51 13.69 -11.00
CA PHE A 288 -4.79 12.50 -11.47
C PHE A 288 -3.76 12.03 -10.45
N LEU A 289 -3.42 10.75 -10.54
CA LEU A 289 -2.37 10.09 -9.80
C LEU A 289 -1.56 9.24 -10.76
N GLY A 290 -0.24 9.34 -10.71
CA GLY A 290 0.68 8.55 -11.53
C GLY A 290 1.84 8.04 -10.68
N GLN A 291 2.28 6.80 -10.92
CA GLN A 291 3.35 6.19 -10.15
C GLN A 291 4.31 5.38 -11.03
N LEU A 292 5.59 5.52 -10.76
CA LEU A 292 6.61 4.54 -11.12
C LEU A 292 7.00 3.76 -9.88
N HIS A 293 6.88 2.44 -9.96
CA HIS A 293 7.21 1.52 -8.87
C HIS A 293 8.25 0.50 -9.32
N LEU A 294 9.30 0.32 -8.54
CA LEU A 294 10.45 -0.51 -8.85
C LEU A 294 10.49 -1.73 -7.92
N TYR A 295 10.71 -2.90 -8.50
CA TYR A 295 10.85 -4.17 -7.78
C TYR A 295 12.32 -4.43 -7.47
N LEU A 296 12.78 -4.02 -6.28
CA LEU A 296 14.19 -4.10 -5.91
C LEU A 296 14.66 -5.54 -5.70
N ASP A 297 13.75 -6.42 -5.31
CA ASP A 297 14.01 -7.84 -5.15
C ASP A 297 14.28 -8.56 -6.48
N ASP A 298 13.65 -8.13 -7.60
CA ASP A 298 13.98 -8.65 -8.93
C ASP A 298 15.17 -7.94 -9.58
N MET A 299 15.29 -6.64 -9.37
CA MET A 299 16.39 -5.87 -9.92
C MET A 299 17.74 -6.27 -9.29
N PHE A 300 17.73 -6.56 -7.99
CA PHE A 300 18.93 -6.80 -7.20
C PHE A 300 18.80 -8.01 -6.27
N PRO A 301 18.46 -9.22 -6.79
CA PRO A 301 18.06 -10.38 -5.99
C PRO A 301 19.15 -10.93 -5.06
N THR A 302 20.41 -10.54 -5.27
CA THR A 302 21.55 -11.00 -4.47
C THR A 302 22.09 -9.95 -3.48
N THR A 303 21.56 -8.73 -3.51
CA THR A 303 22.03 -7.61 -2.69
C THR A 303 20.88 -6.95 -1.93
N ILE A 304 20.44 -5.76 -2.35
CA ILE A 304 19.40 -4.98 -1.65
C ILE A 304 17.99 -5.60 -1.74
N GLY A 305 17.74 -6.49 -2.69
CA GLY A 305 16.48 -7.22 -2.83
C GLY A 305 16.40 -8.50 -1.99
N ARG A 306 17.27 -8.67 -0.97
CA ARG A 306 17.22 -9.80 -0.04
C ARG A 306 16.84 -9.31 1.35
N PRO A 307 16.06 -10.11 2.13
CA PRO A 307 15.83 -9.80 3.53
C PRO A 307 17.16 -9.58 4.29
N LEU A 308 17.15 -8.67 5.25
CA LEU A 308 18.33 -8.35 6.06
C LEU A 308 18.74 -9.53 6.93
N LEU A 309 17.75 -10.32 7.40
CA LEU A 309 17.92 -11.46 8.29
C LEU A 309 17.20 -12.68 7.69
N GLY A 310 17.88 -13.83 7.66
CA GLY A 310 17.27 -15.14 7.36
C GLY A 310 16.85 -15.38 5.92
N GLY A 311 17.26 -14.54 4.96
CA GLY A 311 16.83 -14.67 3.57
C GLY A 311 17.25 -15.98 2.89
N SER A 312 16.30 -16.66 2.24
CA SER A 312 16.54 -17.80 1.37
C SER A 312 17.29 -17.37 0.10
N SER A 313 18.13 -18.24 -0.44
CA SER A 313 18.79 -18.07 -1.75
C SER A 313 17.93 -18.58 -2.91
N ALA A 314 16.63 -18.76 -2.72
CA ALA A 314 15.74 -19.20 -3.78
C ALA A 314 15.66 -18.13 -4.89
N PRO A 315 15.67 -18.53 -6.16
CA PRO A 315 15.52 -17.58 -7.26
C PRO A 315 14.14 -16.91 -7.19
N PRO A 316 14.05 -15.61 -7.55
CA PRO A 316 12.78 -14.90 -7.56
C PRO A 316 11.79 -15.56 -8.52
N GLN A 317 10.52 -15.58 -8.14
CA GLN A 317 9.45 -16.01 -9.03
C GLN A 317 9.19 -14.88 -10.04
N GLN A 318 9.49 -15.10 -11.30
CA GLN A 318 9.25 -14.12 -12.35
C GLN A 318 7.78 -14.12 -12.79
N LEU A 319 7.27 -12.93 -13.09
CA LEU A 319 5.98 -12.76 -13.76
C LEU A 319 5.98 -13.53 -15.08
N LYS A 320 4.98 -14.37 -15.28
CA LYS A 320 4.70 -15.01 -16.58
C LYS A 320 3.73 -14.10 -17.34
N PHE A 321 4.20 -13.56 -18.44
CA PHE A 321 3.41 -12.71 -19.35
C PHE A 321 2.94 -13.50 -20.57
#